data_3da87c73273665cdc6e6d2a0f54452d2
#
_entry.id   3da87c73273665cdc6e6d2a0f54452d2
#
_cell.length_a   1.000
_cell.length_b   1.000
_cell.length_c   1.000
_cell.angle_alpha   90.00
_cell.angle_beta   90.00
_cell.angle_gamma   90.00
#
_symmetry.space_group_name_H-M   'P 1'
#
loop_
_entity.id
_entity.type
_entity.pdbx_description
1 polymer ?
#
loop_
_entity_poly.entity_id
_entity_poly.type
_entity_poly.pdbx_seq_one_letter_code
_entity_poly.pdbx_strand_id
1 'polypeptide(L)'
;MNKFKVALVQYDTIEPENVENTKLAIKLIKEAKRENADFVLFPEGFITSYSAPDVCEELRPLSEVEEDSEYQKWCQNALVEEGPELAAICCIAKELSIGVCITGFSRGEKAPRNTAWIIDRDGKILLKYNKVHTCDWDWEGYLESGNDFPVCEFDGIKMGVMICYDREYPESARQLMLNGAEFIMHPNSCGDMMPRLRELSVRAMENRVSIAMANPPDVNMGNSCAFTPIVWGPNGGARDNTLFVAPEDEEGIFYVEFDMDEIREYSAREDIGKYRKPKAYRSM
;
A
#
# COMPACT_ATOMS: atom_id res chain seq x y z
N MET A 1 18.99 13.16 13.19
CA MET A 1 18.22 13.00 11.93
C MET A 1 17.48 11.70 12.04
N ASN A 2 16.16 11.77 12.15
CA ASN A 2 15.30 10.59 12.21
C ASN A 2 15.01 10.14 10.77
N LYS A 3 15.92 9.34 10.20
CA LYS A 3 15.80 8.79 8.86
C LYS A 3 14.98 7.51 8.92
N PHE A 4 14.02 7.38 8.03
CA PHE A 4 13.16 6.22 7.87
C PHE A 4 13.44 5.58 6.50
N LYS A 5 14.04 4.40 6.51
CA LYS A 5 14.42 3.68 5.29
C LYS A 5 13.37 2.63 4.93
N VAL A 6 12.72 2.83 3.80
CA VAL A 6 11.70 1.91 3.26
C VAL A 6 12.27 1.09 2.12
N ALA A 7 12.08 -0.21 2.16
CA ALA A 7 12.35 -1.15 1.08
C ALA A 7 11.07 -1.33 0.26
N LEU A 8 11.12 -0.95 -1.02
CA LEU A 8 10.04 -1.12 -1.99
C LEU A 8 10.28 -2.43 -2.74
N VAL A 9 9.39 -3.38 -2.56
CA VAL A 9 9.46 -4.68 -3.24
C VAL A 9 8.83 -4.53 -4.63
N GLN A 10 9.60 -4.77 -5.67
CA GLN A 10 9.16 -4.84 -7.07
C GLN A 10 9.42 -6.25 -7.58
N TYR A 11 8.51 -7.16 -7.24
CA TYR A 11 8.58 -8.59 -7.53
C TYR A 11 7.22 -9.11 -7.98
N ASP A 12 7.24 -10.05 -8.91
CA ASP A 12 6.07 -10.86 -9.23
C ASP A 12 5.78 -11.91 -8.17
N THR A 13 4.57 -12.42 -8.17
CA THR A 13 4.11 -13.50 -7.31
C THR A 13 4.07 -14.84 -8.04
N ILE A 14 4.09 -15.93 -7.29
CA ILE A 14 3.92 -17.29 -7.80
C ILE A 14 2.43 -17.62 -7.77
N GLU A 15 1.81 -17.68 -8.93
CA GLU A 15 0.36 -17.82 -9.02
C GLU A 15 -0.14 -19.26 -9.00
N PRO A 16 -1.26 -19.53 -8.34
CA PRO A 16 -1.89 -18.86 -7.18
C PRO A 16 -1.49 -19.56 -5.88
N GLU A 17 -0.28 -19.34 -5.40
CA GLU A 17 0.38 -20.19 -4.37
C GLU A 17 0.69 -19.41 -3.08
N ASN A 18 -0.30 -19.24 -2.19
CA ASN A 18 -0.15 -18.49 -0.93
C ASN A 18 1.09 -18.91 -0.12
N VAL A 19 1.36 -20.23 -0.01
CA VAL A 19 2.49 -20.76 0.77
C VAL A 19 3.82 -20.34 0.15
N GLU A 20 3.96 -20.44 -1.17
CA GLU A 20 5.20 -20.08 -1.87
C GLU A 20 5.40 -18.57 -1.87
N ASN A 21 4.35 -17.78 -2.06
CA ASN A 21 4.40 -16.32 -1.94
C ASN A 21 4.76 -15.88 -0.52
N THR A 22 4.28 -16.56 0.50
CA THR A 22 4.69 -16.32 1.90
C THR A 22 6.19 -16.58 2.10
N LYS A 23 6.71 -17.68 1.54
CA LYS A 23 8.16 -17.99 1.59
C LYS A 23 8.97 -16.93 0.84
N LEU A 24 8.50 -16.49 -0.33
CA LEU A 24 9.12 -15.41 -1.09
C LEU A 24 9.13 -14.11 -0.28
N ALA A 25 8.00 -13.72 0.31
CA ALA A 25 7.93 -12.54 1.16
C ALA A 25 8.93 -12.60 2.32
N ILE A 26 9.04 -13.73 3.01
CA ILE A 26 10.02 -13.94 4.08
C ILE A 26 11.46 -13.79 3.58
N LYS A 27 11.79 -14.31 2.39
CA LYS A 27 13.09 -14.14 1.76
C LYS A 27 13.41 -12.67 1.53
N LEU A 28 12.46 -11.92 0.94
CA LEU A 28 12.60 -10.51 0.62
C LEU A 28 12.70 -9.63 1.87
N ILE A 29 11.93 -9.94 2.94
CA ILE A 29 12.05 -9.26 4.23
C ILE A 29 13.45 -9.47 4.84
N LYS A 30 14.00 -10.68 4.75
CA LYS A 30 15.38 -10.96 5.21
C LYS A 30 16.42 -10.18 4.41
N GLU A 31 16.23 -10.05 3.11
CA GLU A 31 17.10 -9.28 2.24
C GLU A 31 17.04 -7.78 2.56
N ALA A 32 15.83 -7.23 2.68
CA ALA A 32 15.62 -5.84 3.08
C ALA A 32 16.29 -5.51 4.43
N LYS A 33 16.22 -6.44 5.39
CA LYS A 33 16.89 -6.25 6.68
C LYS A 33 18.40 -6.22 6.59
N ARG A 34 19.02 -7.00 5.69
CA ARG A 34 20.47 -6.98 5.48
C ARG A 34 20.95 -5.60 4.98
N GLU A 35 20.11 -4.91 4.23
CA GLU A 35 20.34 -3.55 3.75
C GLU A 35 19.90 -2.47 4.76
N ASN A 36 19.61 -2.85 6.02
CA ASN A 36 19.21 -1.97 7.11
C ASN A 36 17.91 -1.19 6.81
N ALA A 37 16.96 -1.77 6.11
CA ALA A 37 15.63 -1.19 5.99
C ALA A 37 14.91 -1.20 7.35
N ASP A 38 14.16 -0.15 7.61
CA ASP A 38 13.28 -0.02 8.77
C ASP A 38 11.92 -0.66 8.51
N PHE A 39 11.50 -0.61 7.25
CA PHE A 39 10.18 -1.04 6.80
C PHE A 39 10.23 -1.65 5.40
N VAL A 40 9.38 -2.65 5.14
CA VAL A 40 9.24 -3.28 3.83
C VAL A 40 7.82 -3.10 3.32
N LEU A 41 7.67 -2.60 2.11
CA LEU A 41 6.39 -2.43 1.43
C LEU A 41 6.29 -3.42 0.25
N PHE A 42 5.24 -4.23 0.26
CA PHE A 42 4.93 -5.19 -0.80
C PHE A 42 3.88 -4.63 -1.78
N PRO A 43 3.87 -5.10 -3.04
CA PRO A 43 2.82 -4.82 -4.01
C PRO A 43 1.43 -5.29 -3.56
N GLU A 44 0.39 -4.87 -4.27
CA GLU A 44 -0.99 -5.30 -4.06
C GLU A 44 -1.16 -6.81 -4.30
N GLY A 45 -1.94 -7.49 -3.45
CA GLY A 45 -2.26 -8.90 -3.59
C GLY A 45 -1.10 -9.88 -3.40
N PHE A 46 0.02 -9.48 -2.80
CA PHE A 46 1.28 -10.23 -2.86
C PHE A 46 1.20 -11.68 -2.36
N ILE A 47 0.51 -11.96 -1.26
CA ILE A 47 0.43 -13.34 -0.74
C ILE A 47 -0.50 -14.22 -1.59
N THR A 48 -1.64 -13.68 -2.03
CA THR A 48 -2.68 -14.43 -2.73
C THR A 48 -2.59 -14.35 -4.26
N SER A 49 -1.61 -13.62 -4.77
CA SER A 49 -1.56 -13.07 -6.12
C SER A 49 -2.71 -12.08 -6.41
N TYR A 50 -2.48 -11.12 -7.30
CA TYR A 50 -3.51 -10.17 -7.72
C TYR A 50 -4.22 -10.72 -8.94
N SER A 51 -5.02 -11.78 -8.74
CA SER A 51 -5.76 -12.48 -9.78
C SER A 51 -7.10 -13.01 -9.26
N ALA A 52 -7.98 -13.31 -10.20
CA ALA A 52 -9.25 -13.98 -9.95
C ALA A 52 -9.39 -15.18 -10.90
N PRO A 53 -10.27 -16.16 -10.61
CA PRO A 53 -10.52 -17.28 -11.51
C PRO A 53 -11.20 -16.85 -12.80
N ASP A 54 -11.04 -17.63 -13.88
CA ASP A 54 -11.59 -17.35 -15.20
C ASP A 54 -13.09 -17.06 -15.18
N VAL A 55 -13.84 -17.68 -14.28
CA VAL A 55 -15.28 -17.44 -14.11
C VAL A 55 -15.61 -15.97 -13.75
N CYS A 56 -14.63 -15.23 -13.26
CA CYS A 56 -14.75 -13.81 -12.91
C CYS A 56 -14.29 -12.85 -14.02
N GLU A 57 -13.75 -13.30 -15.15
CA GLU A 57 -13.29 -12.44 -16.24
C GLU A 57 -14.40 -11.56 -16.83
N GLU A 58 -15.62 -12.10 -16.92
CA GLU A 58 -16.78 -11.33 -17.31
C GLU A 58 -17.62 -11.01 -16.08
N LEU A 59 -17.82 -9.71 -15.80
CA LEU A 59 -18.63 -9.28 -14.67
C LEU A 59 -20.10 -9.65 -14.89
N ARG A 60 -20.63 -10.55 -14.05
CA ARG A 60 -21.99 -11.05 -14.05
C ARG A 60 -22.60 -10.91 -12.65
N PRO A 61 -23.92 -10.99 -12.47
CA PRO A 61 -24.51 -11.05 -11.13
C PRO A 61 -23.86 -12.12 -10.26
N LEU A 62 -23.56 -11.79 -9.00
CA LEU A 62 -22.90 -12.71 -8.07
C LEU A 62 -23.61 -14.08 -8.00
N SER A 63 -24.94 -14.08 -8.05
CA SER A 63 -25.77 -15.31 -8.06
C SER A 63 -25.48 -16.28 -9.21
N GLU A 64 -24.77 -15.86 -10.26
CA GLU A 64 -24.39 -16.72 -11.39
C GLU A 64 -23.01 -17.35 -11.22
N VAL A 65 -22.20 -16.82 -10.31
CA VAL A 65 -20.81 -17.29 -10.07
C VAL A 65 -20.59 -17.85 -8.66
N GLU A 66 -21.42 -17.50 -7.68
CA GLU A 66 -21.20 -17.87 -6.28
C GLU A 66 -21.22 -19.37 -6.00
N GLU A 67 -21.88 -20.17 -6.84
CA GLU A 67 -21.90 -21.64 -6.75
C GLU A 67 -20.79 -22.31 -7.58
N ASP A 68 -20.03 -21.55 -8.38
CA ASP A 68 -18.94 -22.08 -9.16
C ASP A 68 -17.79 -22.57 -8.26
N SER A 69 -17.20 -23.73 -8.60
CA SER A 69 -16.19 -24.36 -7.76
C SER A 69 -14.86 -23.59 -7.72
N GLU A 70 -14.48 -22.89 -8.79
CA GLU A 70 -13.27 -22.06 -8.84
C GLU A 70 -13.45 -20.79 -8.04
N TYR A 71 -14.62 -20.14 -8.16
CA TYR A 71 -14.96 -18.99 -7.32
C TYR A 71 -14.97 -19.35 -5.83
N GLN A 72 -15.58 -20.48 -5.46
CA GLN A 72 -15.60 -20.94 -4.06
C GLN A 72 -14.18 -21.25 -3.55
N LYS A 73 -13.35 -21.88 -4.38
CA LYS A 73 -11.94 -22.15 -4.05
C LYS A 73 -11.16 -20.84 -3.86
N TRP A 74 -11.35 -19.87 -4.72
CA TRP A 74 -10.75 -18.53 -4.60
C TRP A 74 -11.15 -17.84 -3.29
N CYS A 75 -12.44 -17.85 -2.94
CA CYS A 75 -12.92 -17.35 -1.66
C CYS A 75 -12.34 -18.10 -0.45
N GLN A 76 -12.16 -19.42 -0.55
CA GLN A 76 -11.58 -20.25 0.50
C GLN A 76 -10.07 -20.00 0.69
N ASN A 77 -9.36 -19.66 -0.38
CA ASN A 77 -7.93 -19.33 -0.35
C ASN A 77 -7.65 -17.94 0.25
N ALA A 78 -8.68 -17.12 0.46
CA ALA A 78 -8.52 -15.83 1.11
C ALA A 78 -7.95 -15.98 2.53
N LEU A 79 -7.01 -15.11 2.88
CA LEU A 79 -6.27 -15.12 4.15
C LEU A 79 -7.21 -14.90 5.34
N VAL A 80 -6.93 -15.59 6.42
CA VAL A 80 -7.50 -15.32 7.74
C VAL A 80 -6.43 -14.68 8.63
N GLU A 81 -6.83 -13.78 9.52
CA GLU A 81 -5.90 -12.97 10.31
C GLU A 81 -5.03 -13.82 11.23
N GLU A 82 -5.61 -14.90 11.77
CA GLU A 82 -4.89 -15.89 12.57
C GLU A 82 -4.33 -17.07 11.74
N GLY A 83 -4.31 -16.91 10.40
CA GLY A 83 -3.83 -17.94 9.48
C GLY A 83 -2.31 -18.09 9.47
N PRO A 84 -1.82 -19.23 8.96
CA PRO A 84 -0.39 -19.54 8.98
C PRO A 84 0.47 -18.55 8.16
N GLU A 85 -0.05 -17.97 7.09
CA GLU A 85 0.65 -17.03 6.24
C GLU A 85 0.98 -15.74 7.01
N LEU A 86 -0.04 -15.09 7.59
CA LEU A 86 0.15 -13.87 8.37
C LEU A 86 0.93 -14.14 9.66
N ALA A 87 0.71 -15.28 10.31
CA ALA A 87 1.51 -15.68 11.48
C ALA A 87 3.00 -15.82 11.13
N ALA A 88 3.34 -16.36 9.96
CA ALA A 88 4.72 -16.47 9.49
C ALA A 88 5.35 -15.10 9.21
N ILE A 89 4.60 -14.17 8.61
CA ILE A 89 5.07 -12.79 8.37
C ILE A 89 5.24 -12.05 9.71
N CYS A 90 4.30 -12.15 10.64
CA CYS A 90 4.44 -11.59 11.99
C CYS A 90 5.68 -12.15 12.72
N CYS A 91 5.92 -13.44 12.60
CA CYS A 91 7.07 -14.10 13.22
C CYS A 91 8.39 -13.54 12.66
N ILE A 92 8.54 -13.44 11.34
CA ILE A 92 9.78 -12.92 10.74
C ILE A 92 9.97 -11.42 10.97
N ALA A 93 8.90 -10.62 11.00
CA ALA A 93 8.95 -9.20 11.36
C ALA A 93 9.52 -9.02 12.76
N LYS A 94 9.05 -9.82 13.72
CA LYS A 94 9.56 -9.85 15.09
C LYS A 94 11.00 -10.34 15.18
N GLU A 95 11.34 -11.46 14.53
CA GLU A 95 12.69 -12.06 14.56
C GLU A 95 13.75 -11.03 14.07
N LEU A 96 13.41 -10.29 13.03
CA LEU A 96 14.31 -9.33 12.42
C LEU A 96 14.17 -7.90 12.98
N SER A 97 13.17 -7.65 13.82
CA SER A 97 12.82 -6.31 14.31
C SER A 97 12.69 -5.31 13.15
N ILE A 98 11.76 -5.59 12.21
CA ILE A 98 11.49 -4.80 11.01
C ILE A 98 10.00 -4.60 10.81
N GLY A 99 9.58 -3.41 10.34
CA GLY A 99 8.19 -3.16 9.96
C GLY A 99 7.86 -3.76 8.59
N VAL A 100 6.61 -4.17 8.39
CA VAL A 100 6.16 -4.77 7.13
C VAL A 100 4.76 -4.28 6.77
N CYS A 101 4.56 -3.85 5.53
CA CYS A 101 3.24 -3.73 4.90
C CYS A 101 3.09 -4.89 3.91
N ILE A 102 2.32 -5.91 4.29
CA ILE A 102 2.03 -7.09 3.48
C ILE A 102 0.60 -7.05 2.96
N THR A 103 0.34 -7.66 1.81
CA THR A 103 -0.93 -7.59 1.11
C THR A 103 -1.44 -8.96 0.66
N GLY A 104 -2.73 -9.05 0.44
CA GLY A 104 -3.40 -10.23 -0.07
C GLY A 104 -4.91 -10.10 0.05
N PHE A 105 -5.66 -11.04 -0.50
CA PHE A 105 -7.10 -11.06 -0.28
C PHE A 105 -7.40 -11.65 1.09
N SER A 106 -8.12 -10.93 1.94
CA SER A 106 -8.61 -11.42 3.22
C SER A 106 -10.03 -11.94 3.12
N ARG A 107 -10.39 -12.85 4.01
CA ARG A 107 -11.75 -13.34 4.10
C ARG A 107 -12.71 -12.22 4.53
N GLY A 108 -13.73 -11.96 3.71
CA GLY A 108 -14.83 -11.07 4.01
C GLY A 108 -16.05 -11.82 4.54
N GLU A 109 -17.20 -11.15 4.59
CA GLU A 109 -18.46 -11.75 5.02
C GLU A 109 -19.08 -12.63 3.93
N LYS A 110 -19.06 -12.17 2.69
CA LYS A 110 -19.66 -12.83 1.52
C LYS A 110 -18.64 -13.11 0.42
N ALA A 111 -17.62 -12.26 0.29
CA ALA A 111 -16.59 -12.34 -0.72
C ALA A 111 -15.25 -11.88 -0.14
N PRO A 112 -14.11 -12.17 -0.81
CA PRO A 112 -12.82 -11.67 -0.36
C PRO A 112 -12.73 -10.14 -0.35
N ARG A 113 -11.79 -9.59 0.41
CA ARG A 113 -11.44 -8.16 0.45
C ARG A 113 -9.99 -7.98 0.03
N ASN A 114 -9.71 -7.02 -0.79
CA ASN A 114 -8.35 -6.61 -1.08
C ASN A 114 -7.77 -5.87 0.14
N THR A 115 -6.74 -6.44 0.76
CA THR A 115 -6.34 -6.06 2.12
C THR A 115 -4.83 -5.83 2.22
N ALA A 116 -4.45 -4.83 3.01
CA ALA A 116 -3.08 -4.62 3.47
C ALA A 116 -3.02 -4.66 5.00
N TRP A 117 -1.93 -5.23 5.54
CA TRP A 117 -1.63 -5.25 6.96
C TRP A 117 -0.32 -4.53 7.24
N ILE A 118 -0.32 -3.62 8.22
CA ILE A 118 0.90 -3.05 8.78
C ILE A 118 1.25 -3.84 10.03
N ILE A 119 2.46 -4.38 10.05
CA ILE A 119 3.01 -5.21 11.13
C ILE A 119 4.22 -4.49 11.71
N ASP A 120 4.30 -4.41 13.04
CA ASP A 120 5.40 -3.75 13.74
C ASP A 120 6.62 -4.67 13.97
N ARG A 121 7.66 -4.08 14.60
CA ARG A 121 8.92 -4.76 14.93
C ARG A 121 8.77 -5.88 15.96
N ASP A 122 7.66 -5.93 16.67
CA ASP A 122 7.31 -6.99 17.64
C ASP A 122 6.44 -8.08 17.01
N GLY A 123 6.12 -7.95 15.72
CA GLY A 123 5.28 -8.86 14.96
C GLY A 123 3.79 -8.69 15.25
N LYS A 124 3.40 -7.52 15.76
CA LYS A 124 1.99 -7.20 16.01
C LYS A 124 1.39 -6.52 14.78
N ILE A 125 0.19 -6.94 14.38
CA ILE A 125 -0.61 -6.23 13.39
C ILE A 125 -1.10 -4.92 14.02
N LEU A 126 -0.62 -3.78 13.52
CA LEU A 126 -1.02 -2.45 13.95
C LEU A 126 -2.25 -1.93 13.21
N LEU A 127 -2.38 -2.33 11.92
CA LEU A 127 -3.46 -1.86 11.06
C LEU A 127 -3.82 -2.97 10.07
N LYS A 128 -5.12 -3.12 9.82
CA LYS A 128 -5.70 -3.82 8.70
C LYS A 128 -6.50 -2.81 7.88
N TYR A 129 -6.18 -2.69 6.61
CA TYR A 129 -6.88 -1.83 5.67
C TYR A 129 -7.49 -2.67 4.56
N ASN A 130 -8.77 -2.50 4.31
CA ASN A 130 -9.47 -3.08 3.16
C ASN A 130 -9.65 -1.97 2.11
N LYS A 131 -9.27 -2.24 0.86
CA LYS A 131 -9.38 -1.30 -0.27
C LYS A 131 -10.81 -0.75 -0.35
N VAL A 132 -10.93 0.58 -0.32
CA VAL A 132 -12.23 1.25 -0.36
C VAL A 132 -12.75 1.33 -1.79
N HIS A 133 -11.88 1.71 -2.74
CA HIS A 133 -12.26 1.86 -4.13
C HIS A 133 -11.78 0.64 -4.93
N THR A 134 -12.63 -0.37 -5.01
CA THR A 134 -12.44 -1.52 -5.89
C THR A 134 -12.71 -1.15 -7.35
N CYS A 135 -12.08 -1.86 -8.30
CA CYS A 135 -12.30 -1.68 -9.73
C CYS A 135 -13.59 -2.39 -10.15
N ASP A 136 -14.75 -1.81 -9.79
CA ASP A 136 -16.07 -2.46 -9.91
C ASP A 136 -16.53 -2.74 -11.35
N TRP A 137 -15.79 -2.27 -12.34
CA TRP A 137 -16.01 -2.57 -13.77
C TRP A 137 -15.28 -3.81 -14.27
N ASP A 138 -14.48 -4.43 -13.41
CA ASP A 138 -13.66 -5.59 -13.67
C ASP A 138 -13.90 -6.64 -12.58
N TRP A 139 -13.16 -7.75 -12.57
CA TRP A 139 -13.28 -8.83 -11.59
C TRP A 139 -13.21 -8.38 -10.12
N GLU A 140 -12.58 -7.25 -9.81
CA GLU A 140 -12.64 -6.68 -8.44
C GLU A 140 -14.07 -6.31 -8.01
N GLY A 141 -15.03 -6.22 -8.93
CA GLY A 141 -16.46 -6.07 -8.60
C GLY A 141 -17.04 -7.23 -7.79
N TYR A 142 -16.31 -8.37 -7.72
CA TYR A 142 -16.65 -9.48 -6.83
C TYR A 142 -16.05 -9.38 -5.44
N LEU A 143 -15.21 -8.38 -5.16
CA LEU A 143 -14.64 -8.14 -3.83
C LEU A 143 -15.58 -7.30 -2.96
N GLU A 144 -15.51 -7.50 -1.64
CA GLU A 144 -16.12 -6.57 -0.70
C GLU A 144 -15.24 -5.35 -0.49
N SER A 145 -15.75 -4.15 -0.76
CA SER A 145 -15.09 -2.88 -0.48
C SER A 145 -14.90 -2.62 1.01
N GLY A 146 -13.83 -1.91 1.36
CA GLY A 146 -13.67 -1.27 2.67
C GLY A 146 -14.58 -0.05 2.83
N ASN A 147 -14.57 0.55 4.02
CA ASN A 147 -15.43 1.70 4.33
C ASN A 147 -14.75 2.76 5.20
N ASP A 148 -13.45 2.66 5.46
CA ASP A 148 -12.69 3.59 6.29
C ASP A 148 -11.23 3.69 5.84
N PHE A 149 -10.54 4.73 6.35
CA PHE A 149 -9.12 4.98 6.12
C PHE A 149 -8.41 5.09 7.48
N PRO A 150 -8.14 3.95 8.15
CA PRO A 150 -7.51 3.92 9.45
C PRO A 150 -6.04 4.37 9.39
N VAL A 151 -5.55 4.86 10.53
CA VAL A 151 -4.16 5.28 10.74
C VAL A 151 -3.63 4.56 11.97
N CYS A 152 -2.39 4.05 11.89
CA CYS A 152 -1.66 3.50 13.03
C CYS A 152 -0.37 4.32 13.29
N GLU A 153 0.34 3.95 14.34
CA GLU A 153 1.64 4.53 14.66
C GLU A 153 2.71 3.43 14.66
N PHE A 154 3.74 3.60 13.82
CA PHE A 154 4.93 2.77 13.76
C PHE A 154 6.16 3.61 14.05
N ASP A 155 6.91 3.28 15.11
CA ASP A 155 8.13 4.00 15.53
C ASP A 155 7.91 5.54 15.64
N GLY A 156 6.75 5.97 16.11
CA GLY A 156 6.40 7.39 16.22
C GLY A 156 6.05 8.06 14.87
N ILE A 157 5.87 7.29 13.79
CA ILE A 157 5.38 7.76 12.50
C ILE A 157 3.92 7.33 12.33
N LYS A 158 3.03 8.29 12.14
CA LYS A 158 1.63 8.01 11.84
C LYS A 158 1.48 7.65 10.37
N MET A 159 1.02 6.44 10.09
CA MET A 159 0.91 5.94 8.73
C MET A 159 -0.43 5.28 8.45
N GLY A 160 -0.84 5.36 7.19
CA GLY A 160 -2.01 4.67 6.67
C GLY A 160 -1.73 4.03 5.33
N VAL A 161 -2.75 3.44 4.74
CA VAL A 161 -2.64 2.70 3.46
C VAL A 161 -3.67 3.22 2.47
N MET A 162 -3.26 3.35 1.21
CA MET A 162 -4.12 3.37 0.01
C MET A 162 -3.71 2.19 -0.86
N ILE A 163 -4.66 1.48 -1.47
CA ILE A 163 -4.35 0.38 -2.39
C ILE A 163 -4.74 0.79 -3.81
N CYS A 164 -3.78 0.78 -4.73
CA CYS A 164 -3.96 0.91 -6.18
C CYS A 164 -4.98 2.00 -6.57
N TYR A 165 -6.19 1.63 -6.96
CA TYR A 165 -7.24 2.54 -7.45
C TYR A 165 -7.69 3.61 -6.44
N ASP A 166 -7.44 3.42 -5.14
CA ASP A 166 -7.70 4.46 -4.13
C ASP A 166 -7.01 5.79 -4.45
N ARG A 167 -5.86 5.77 -5.15
CA ARG A 167 -5.11 7.00 -5.50
C ARG A 167 -5.86 7.90 -6.48
N GLU A 168 -6.74 7.33 -7.34
CA GLU A 168 -7.53 8.09 -8.31
C GLU A 168 -8.50 9.06 -7.60
N TYR A 169 -8.85 8.75 -6.34
CA TYR A 169 -9.74 9.55 -5.50
C TYR A 169 -8.94 10.45 -4.56
N PRO A 170 -8.93 11.78 -4.78
CA PRO A 170 -8.24 12.72 -3.88
C PRO A 170 -8.69 12.59 -2.42
N GLU A 171 -9.91 12.15 -2.20
CA GLU A 171 -10.52 11.93 -0.91
C GLU A 171 -9.76 10.90 -0.08
N SER A 172 -9.20 9.86 -0.68
CA SER A 172 -8.47 8.79 0.02
C SER A 172 -7.26 9.34 0.78
N ALA A 173 -6.35 10.00 0.08
CA ALA A 173 -5.18 10.62 0.72
C ALA A 173 -5.59 11.76 1.66
N ARG A 174 -6.65 12.51 1.31
CA ARG A 174 -7.16 13.59 2.16
C ARG A 174 -7.73 13.05 3.48
N GLN A 175 -8.47 11.96 3.45
CA GLN A 175 -9.04 11.34 4.64
C GLN A 175 -7.93 10.79 5.55
N LEU A 176 -6.91 10.13 4.97
CA LEU A 176 -5.75 9.68 5.72
C LEU A 176 -5.04 10.84 6.43
N MET A 177 -4.78 11.94 5.70
CA MET A 177 -4.19 13.14 6.30
C MET A 177 -5.07 13.73 7.41
N LEU A 178 -6.39 13.77 7.23
CA LEU A 178 -7.32 14.26 8.25
C LEU A 178 -7.36 13.37 9.50
N ASN A 179 -7.12 12.06 9.33
CA ASN A 179 -6.97 11.10 10.41
C ASN A 179 -5.58 11.14 11.05
N GLY A 180 -4.69 12.01 10.54
CA GLY A 180 -3.38 12.29 11.12
C GLY A 180 -2.20 11.55 10.50
N ALA A 181 -2.36 10.88 9.38
CA ALA A 181 -1.25 10.24 8.69
C ALA A 181 -0.17 11.26 8.25
N GLU A 182 1.10 10.93 8.50
CA GLU A 182 2.30 11.61 7.99
C GLU A 182 2.90 10.84 6.81
N PHE A 183 2.55 9.55 6.72
CA PHE A 183 3.09 8.62 5.74
C PHE A 183 1.97 7.72 5.18
N ILE A 184 1.96 7.51 3.87
CA ILE A 184 1.03 6.60 3.20
C ILE A 184 1.83 5.51 2.50
N MET A 185 1.57 4.25 2.87
CA MET A 185 1.99 3.08 2.14
C MET A 185 1.01 2.81 1.01
N HIS A 186 1.53 2.60 -0.21
CA HIS A 186 0.69 2.43 -1.39
C HIS A 186 1.03 1.14 -2.15
N PRO A 187 0.52 -0.02 -1.70
CA PRO A 187 0.53 -1.22 -2.51
C PRO A 187 -0.20 -1.00 -3.84
N ASN A 188 0.40 -1.45 -4.95
CA ASN A 188 -0.13 -1.25 -6.28
C ASN A 188 0.07 -2.48 -7.15
N SER A 189 -0.79 -2.68 -8.14
CA SER A 189 -0.64 -3.67 -9.21
C SER A 189 -1.34 -3.15 -10.47
N CYS A 190 -0.66 -2.29 -11.23
CA CYS A 190 -1.21 -1.77 -12.48
C CYS A 190 -0.13 -1.23 -13.41
N GLY A 191 -0.48 -1.11 -14.70
CA GLY A 191 0.34 -0.51 -15.75
C GLY A 191 0.10 0.98 -15.96
N ASP A 192 0.62 1.52 -17.07
CA ASP A 192 0.49 2.93 -17.49
C ASP A 192 0.87 3.93 -16.39
N MET A 193 2.05 3.72 -15.80
CA MET A 193 2.46 4.42 -14.58
C MET A 193 2.68 5.92 -14.72
N MET A 194 2.92 6.45 -15.92
CA MET A 194 3.24 7.87 -16.12
C MET A 194 2.20 8.85 -15.52
N PRO A 195 0.87 8.73 -15.77
CA PRO A 195 -0.11 9.60 -15.13
C PRO A 195 -0.18 9.36 -13.61
N ARG A 196 0.00 8.11 -13.16
CA ARG A 196 -0.11 7.68 -11.77
C ARG A 196 1.03 8.19 -10.88
N LEU A 197 2.24 8.28 -11.43
CA LEU A 197 3.37 8.94 -10.76
C LEU A 197 3.06 10.42 -10.47
N ARG A 198 2.43 11.11 -11.42
CA ARG A 198 2.00 12.50 -11.23
C ARG A 198 0.92 12.64 -10.17
N GLU A 199 -0.06 11.74 -10.15
CA GLU A 199 -1.09 11.70 -9.12
C GLU A 199 -0.46 11.53 -7.74
N LEU A 200 0.39 10.52 -7.54
CA LEU A 200 1.05 10.26 -6.26
C LEU A 200 1.90 11.44 -5.79
N SER A 201 2.64 12.08 -6.72
CA SER A 201 3.37 13.33 -6.43
C SER A 201 2.45 14.43 -5.89
N VAL A 202 1.29 14.64 -6.54
CA VAL A 202 0.30 15.63 -6.12
C VAL A 202 -0.36 15.22 -4.80
N ARG A 203 -0.73 13.93 -4.61
CA ARG A 203 -1.28 13.45 -3.34
C ARG A 203 -0.34 13.69 -2.17
N ALA A 204 0.98 13.49 -2.37
CA ALA A 204 1.99 13.80 -1.35
C ALA A 204 2.01 15.31 -1.05
N MET A 205 2.09 16.14 -2.07
CA MET A 205 2.17 17.60 -1.95
C MET A 205 0.92 18.20 -1.27
N GLU A 206 -0.26 17.91 -1.80
CA GLU A 206 -1.52 18.56 -1.38
C GLU A 206 -2.00 18.13 0.01
N ASN A 207 -1.52 16.97 0.50
CA ASN A 207 -1.89 16.43 1.81
C ASN A 207 -0.76 16.56 2.85
N ARG A 208 0.43 17.04 2.47
CA ARG A 208 1.59 17.14 3.36
C ARG A 208 1.99 15.79 3.96
N VAL A 209 1.91 14.73 3.19
CA VAL A 209 2.26 13.36 3.58
C VAL A 209 3.36 12.83 2.67
N SER A 210 4.19 11.94 3.20
CA SER A 210 5.08 11.13 2.36
C SER A 210 4.32 9.96 1.78
N ILE A 211 4.69 9.52 0.57
CA ILE A 211 4.11 8.34 -0.09
C ILE A 211 5.24 7.44 -0.57
N ALA A 212 5.11 6.14 -0.26
CA ALA A 212 5.92 5.08 -0.83
C ALA A 212 5.00 4.08 -1.55
N MET A 213 5.32 3.72 -2.79
CA MET A 213 4.54 2.82 -3.62
C MET A 213 5.40 1.64 -4.07
N ALA A 214 4.86 0.42 -3.99
CA ALA A 214 5.42 -0.79 -4.55
C ALA A 214 4.48 -1.38 -5.61
N ASN A 215 5.04 -1.75 -6.76
CA ASN A 215 4.33 -2.29 -7.93
C ASN A 215 5.10 -3.50 -8.47
N PRO A 216 4.46 -4.56 -8.98
CA PRO A 216 5.18 -5.65 -9.63
C PRO A 216 5.87 -5.17 -10.92
N PRO A 217 7.00 -5.80 -11.32
CA PRO A 217 7.72 -5.45 -12.52
C PRO A 217 6.96 -5.95 -13.76
N ASP A 218 6.91 -5.19 -14.81
CA ASP A 218 6.59 -5.61 -16.19
C ASP A 218 6.73 -4.39 -17.11
N VAL A 219 6.69 -4.62 -18.42
CA VAL A 219 6.62 -3.55 -19.41
C VAL A 219 5.39 -2.67 -19.14
N ASN A 220 5.60 -1.36 -19.00
CA ASN A 220 4.61 -0.35 -18.59
C ASN A 220 4.08 -0.49 -17.14
N MET A 221 4.59 -1.41 -16.33
CA MET A 221 4.29 -1.54 -14.90
C MET A 221 5.44 -1.00 -14.04
N GLY A 222 5.94 -1.76 -13.06
CA GLY A 222 7.06 -1.36 -12.22
C GLY A 222 6.93 0.04 -11.68
N ASN A 223 7.97 0.84 -11.87
CA ASN A 223 8.04 2.22 -11.41
C ASN A 223 7.68 2.39 -9.92
N SER A 224 8.02 1.40 -9.07
CA SER A 224 7.94 1.58 -7.62
C SER A 224 8.59 2.89 -7.22
N CYS A 225 7.93 3.71 -6.39
CA CYS A 225 8.34 5.10 -6.24
C CYS A 225 8.15 5.64 -4.84
N ALA A 226 8.75 6.80 -4.60
CA ALA A 226 8.64 7.51 -3.35
C ALA A 226 8.57 9.02 -3.58
N PHE A 227 7.67 9.68 -2.86
CA PHE A 227 7.45 11.12 -2.90
C PHE A 227 7.45 11.71 -1.49
N THR A 228 8.09 12.89 -1.35
CA THR A 228 8.01 13.71 -0.15
C THR A 228 6.96 14.81 -0.31
N PRO A 229 6.38 15.37 0.76
CA PRO A 229 5.52 16.54 0.64
C PRO A 229 6.27 17.85 0.30
N ILE A 230 7.61 17.85 0.36
CA ILE A 230 8.45 19.05 0.30
C ILE A 230 8.59 19.53 -1.15
N VAL A 231 7.83 20.55 -1.51
CA VAL A 231 7.88 21.19 -2.84
C VAL A 231 8.49 22.60 -2.81
N TRP A 232 8.77 23.13 -1.60
CA TRP A 232 9.39 24.44 -1.42
C TRP A 232 10.61 24.33 -0.54
N GLY A 233 11.76 24.77 -1.03
CA GLY A 233 12.98 24.85 -0.22
C GLY A 233 12.90 25.95 0.85
N PRO A 234 13.91 26.02 1.75
CA PRO A 234 13.94 27.02 2.82
C PRO A 234 13.88 28.46 2.34
N ASN A 235 14.39 28.73 1.14
CA ASN A 235 14.42 30.03 0.50
C ASN A 235 13.21 30.29 -0.41
N GLY A 236 12.16 29.46 -0.37
CA GLY A 236 10.96 29.58 -1.21
C GLY A 236 11.13 29.12 -2.66
N GLY A 237 12.28 28.58 -3.04
CA GLY A 237 12.50 28.01 -4.38
C GLY A 237 11.77 26.68 -4.54
N ALA A 238 11.24 26.41 -5.75
CA ALA A 238 10.58 25.13 -6.05
C ALA A 238 11.58 23.97 -5.99
N ARG A 239 11.10 22.83 -5.50
CA ARG A 239 11.82 21.53 -5.45
C ARG A 239 10.97 20.45 -6.12
N ASP A 240 11.63 19.52 -6.79
CA ASP A 240 11.00 18.24 -7.15
C ASP A 240 10.78 17.45 -5.88
N ASN A 241 9.57 16.94 -5.71
CA ASN A 241 9.22 16.12 -4.55
C ASN A 241 9.38 14.61 -4.80
N THR A 242 9.90 14.23 -5.95
CA THR A 242 10.25 12.85 -6.26
C THR A 242 11.54 12.48 -5.54
N LEU A 243 11.50 11.47 -4.66
CA LEU A 243 12.69 10.91 -4.02
C LEU A 243 13.29 9.79 -4.86
N PHE A 244 12.43 8.97 -5.47
CA PHE A 244 12.85 7.81 -6.23
C PHE A 244 11.77 7.32 -7.19
N VAL A 245 12.16 6.75 -8.32
CA VAL A 245 11.33 5.96 -9.24
C VAL A 245 12.20 4.81 -9.77
N ALA A 246 11.75 3.57 -9.59
CA ALA A 246 12.41 2.38 -10.09
C ALA A 246 12.22 2.23 -11.62
N PRO A 247 13.10 1.51 -12.33
CA PRO A 247 12.85 1.04 -13.69
C PRO A 247 11.56 0.20 -13.75
N GLU A 248 10.87 0.20 -14.89
CA GLU A 248 9.57 -0.48 -15.03
C GLU A 248 9.66 -2.01 -15.05
N ASP A 249 10.68 -2.56 -15.68
CA ASP A 249 10.85 -4.00 -15.97
C ASP A 249 11.93 -4.69 -15.12
N GLU A 250 12.49 -3.98 -14.13
CA GLU A 250 13.53 -4.52 -13.27
C GLU A 250 12.94 -5.13 -11.98
N GLU A 251 13.11 -6.45 -11.81
CA GLU A 251 12.78 -7.12 -10.56
C GLU A 251 13.84 -6.80 -9.49
N GLY A 252 13.41 -6.36 -8.30
CA GLY A 252 14.33 -5.99 -7.24
C GLY A 252 13.69 -5.42 -5.98
N ILE A 253 14.54 -5.14 -4.99
CA ILE A 253 14.18 -4.36 -3.81
C ILE A 253 14.88 -3.01 -3.91
N PHE A 254 14.10 -1.94 -3.95
CA PHE A 254 14.62 -0.57 -4.03
C PHE A 254 14.50 0.12 -2.69
N TYR A 255 15.52 0.87 -2.30
CA TYR A 255 15.62 1.45 -0.96
C TYR A 255 15.53 2.97 -1.03
N VAL A 256 14.66 3.54 -0.22
CA VAL A 256 14.46 4.99 -0.15
C VAL A 256 14.51 5.46 1.29
N GLU A 257 15.26 6.52 1.55
CA GLU A 257 15.33 7.16 2.87
C GLU A 257 14.47 8.44 2.90
N PHE A 258 13.63 8.55 3.92
CA PHE A 258 12.86 9.74 4.22
C PHE A 258 13.45 10.43 5.46
N ASP A 259 13.73 11.73 5.36
CA ASP A 259 14.12 12.55 6.52
C ASP A 259 12.85 13.05 7.23
N MET A 260 12.41 12.29 8.24
CA MET A 260 11.16 12.57 8.96
C MET A 260 11.23 13.87 9.76
N ASP A 261 12.42 14.30 10.17
CA ASP A 261 12.59 15.59 10.88
C ASP A 261 12.37 16.75 9.89
N GLU A 262 12.97 16.71 8.68
CA GLU A 262 12.76 17.73 7.63
C GLU A 262 11.29 17.77 7.18
N ILE A 263 10.67 16.60 7.00
CA ILE A 263 9.25 16.47 6.59
C ILE A 263 8.32 17.08 7.64
N ARG A 264 8.54 16.80 8.92
CA ARG A 264 7.73 17.35 10.03
C ARG A 264 7.92 18.85 10.18
N GLU A 265 9.15 19.34 10.08
CA GLU A 265 9.43 20.77 10.10
C GLU A 265 8.74 21.49 8.93
N TYR A 266 8.84 20.92 7.72
CA TYR A 266 8.15 21.46 6.55
C TYR A 266 6.62 21.46 6.74
N SER A 267 6.04 20.35 7.15
CA SER A 267 4.59 20.21 7.33
C SER A 267 4.05 21.16 8.41
N ALA A 268 4.78 21.36 9.51
CA ALA A 268 4.43 22.32 10.57
C ALA A 268 4.44 23.77 10.07
N ARG A 269 5.40 24.13 9.20
CA ARG A 269 5.48 25.45 8.58
C ARG A 269 4.36 25.70 7.59
N GLU A 270 4.06 24.71 6.77
CA GLU A 270 3.10 24.73 5.66
C GLU A 270 1.76 24.07 6.03
N ASP A 271 1.37 24.13 7.31
CA ASP A 271 0.19 23.42 7.81
C ASP A 271 -1.08 23.75 7.04
N ILE A 272 -1.49 22.81 6.18
CA ILE A 272 -2.70 22.92 5.38
C ILE A 272 -3.97 22.89 6.23
N GLY A 273 -3.97 22.21 7.37
CA GLY A 273 -5.09 22.14 8.31
C GLY A 273 -5.43 23.52 8.88
N LYS A 274 -4.42 24.32 9.18
CA LYS A 274 -4.50 25.65 9.77
C LYS A 274 -5.33 26.65 8.93
N TYR A 275 -5.26 26.54 7.59
CA TYR A 275 -5.92 27.49 6.67
C TYR A 275 -7.14 26.88 5.96
N ARG A 276 -7.46 25.63 6.20
CA ARG A 276 -8.66 25.01 5.64
C ARG A 276 -9.92 25.73 6.10
N LYS A 277 -10.93 25.73 5.25
CA LYS A 277 -12.25 26.34 5.52
C LYS A 277 -13.34 25.24 5.55
N PRO A 278 -13.41 24.37 6.57
CA PRO A 278 -14.28 23.20 6.58
C PRO A 278 -15.76 23.51 6.31
N LYS A 279 -16.22 24.71 6.72
CA LYS A 279 -17.61 25.16 6.49
C LYS A 279 -17.95 25.30 4.99
N ALA A 280 -16.94 25.40 4.11
CA ALA A 280 -17.14 25.44 2.66
C ALA A 280 -17.28 24.05 2.03
N TYR A 281 -16.93 22.99 2.75
CA TYR A 281 -16.95 21.58 2.28
C TYR A 281 -18.19 20.87 2.82
N ARG A 282 -19.37 21.26 2.32
CA ARG A 282 -20.67 20.83 2.90
C ARG A 282 -21.05 19.39 2.68
N SER A 283 -20.32 18.62 1.87
CA SER A 283 -20.65 17.25 1.43
C SER A 283 -19.50 16.25 1.55
N MET A 284 -18.49 16.58 2.32
CA MET A 284 -17.40 15.65 2.67
C MET A 284 -17.50 15.23 4.11
#